data_a427f10ba3e9dcd930c4ee1d0b66487e
#
_entry.id   a427f10ba3e9dcd930c4ee1d0b66487e
#
_cell.length_a   1.000
_cell.length_b   1.000
_cell.length_c   1.000
_cell.angle_alpha   90.00
_cell.angle_beta   90.00
_cell.angle_gamma   90.00
#
_symmetry.space_group_name_H-M   'P 1'
#
loop_
_entity.id
_entity.type
_entity.pdbx_description
1 polymer ?
#
loop_
_entity_poly.entity_id
_entity_poly.type
_entity_poly.pdbx_seq_one_letter_code
_entity_poly.pdbx_strand_id
1 'polypeptide(L)'
;MMRRAMLALAVSGCSVLPQRPYLEKREWPLAIRRPAPRPPRTGGRVLVVRTLSVAPGLEARGLQRLQADGSVRTDYYEEWSVPPADAVEDSLRRWLADSGLFAAVVASGSRARADLALEGQLTALAARPGSFHASLATVLIDLRPNPARVLFQAQDAQDIPLADPSSAAVAAAGNAALAGLCAAVENRVARLA
;
A
#
# COMPACT_ATOMS: atom_id res chain seq x y z
N MET A 1 -77.42 -22.06 -26.81
CA MET A 1 -76.95 -21.03 -25.90
C MET A 1 -75.72 -21.55 -25.17
N MET A 2 -74.53 -21.23 -25.71
CA MET A 2 -73.22 -21.72 -25.18
C MET A 2 -72.61 -20.61 -24.31
N ARG A 3 -72.47 -20.85 -22.99
CA ARG A 3 -71.78 -19.98 -22.03
C ARG A 3 -70.28 -20.21 -22.18
N ARG A 4 -69.55 -19.25 -22.73
CA ARG A 4 -68.09 -19.18 -22.68
C ARG A 4 -67.64 -18.77 -21.30
N ALA A 5 -67.02 -19.70 -20.56
CA ALA A 5 -66.29 -19.38 -19.35
C ALA A 5 -64.90 -18.88 -19.70
N MET A 6 -64.58 -17.61 -19.45
CA MET A 6 -63.22 -17.07 -19.53
C MET A 6 -62.48 -17.44 -18.22
N LEU A 7 -61.46 -18.29 -18.33
CA LEU A 7 -60.51 -18.55 -17.28
C LEU A 7 -59.47 -17.40 -17.29
N ALA A 8 -59.52 -16.51 -16.30
CA ALA A 8 -58.45 -15.54 -16.05
C ALA A 8 -57.33 -16.23 -15.27
N LEU A 9 -56.20 -16.52 -15.94
CA LEU A 9 -54.97 -16.94 -15.27
C LEU A 9 -54.35 -15.69 -14.60
N ALA A 10 -54.44 -15.62 -13.28
CA ALA A 10 -53.65 -14.68 -12.46
C ALA A 10 -52.21 -15.19 -12.38
N VAL A 11 -51.29 -14.59 -13.16
CA VAL A 11 -49.86 -14.81 -13.05
C VAL A 11 -49.38 -14.04 -11.82
N SER A 12 -49.34 -14.73 -10.69
CA SER A 12 -48.67 -14.24 -9.48
C SER A 12 -47.14 -14.24 -9.72
N GLY A 13 -46.59 -13.14 -10.17
CA GLY A 13 -45.14 -12.94 -10.27
C GLY A 13 -44.53 -12.87 -8.88
N CYS A 14 -44.13 -14.02 -8.33
CA CYS A 14 -43.24 -14.05 -7.17
C CYS A 14 -41.91 -13.47 -7.60
N SER A 15 -41.53 -12.28 -7.13
CA SER A 15 -40.20 -11.76 -7.24
C SER A 15 -39.26 -12.61 -6.38
N VAL A 16 -38.63 -13.59 -7.01
CA VAL A 16 -37.69 -14.54 -6.35
C VAL A 16 -36.30 -13.90 -6.16
N LEU A 17 -36.12 -12.63 -6.53
CA LEU A 17 -34.86 -11.95 -6.32
C LEU A 17 -34.75 -11.48 -4.88
N PRO A 18 -33.78 -12.02 -4.10
CA PRO A 18 -33.52 -11.51 -2.76
C PRO A 18 -33.11 -10.05 -2.88
N GLN A 19 -33.88 -9.15 -2.28
CA GLN A 19 -33.50 -7.75 -2.11
C GLN A 19 -32.32 -7.69 -1.14
N ARG A 20 -31.10 -7.89 -1.66
CA ARG A 20 -29.89 -7.61 -0.89
C ARG A 20 -29.64 -6.12 -0.98
N PRO A 21 -29.49 -5.41 0.15
CA PRO A 21 -29.09 -4.01 0.11
C PRO A 21 -27.77 -3.89 -0.67
N TYR A 22 -27.70 -2.92 -1.58
CA TYR A 22 -26.45 -2.60 -2.28
C TYR A 22 -25.43 -2.13 -1.23
N LEU A 23 -24.34 -2.85 -1.11
CA LEU A 23 -23.21 -2.46 -0.27
C LEU A 23 -22.21 -1.74 -1.17
N GLU A 24 -22.03 -0.45 -0.95
CA GLU A 24 -21.05 0.35 -1.65
C GLU A 24 -19.64 -0.01 -1.20
N LYS A 25 -18.74 -0.17 -2.16
CA LYS A 25 -17.32 -0.30 -1.86
C LYS A 25 -16.75 1.02 -1.40
N ARG A 26 -15.97 0.98 -0.32
CA ARG A 26 -15.22 2.13 0.19
C ARG A 26 -13.75 1.98 -0.13
N GLU A 27 -13.18 3.02 -0.69
CA GLU A 27 -11.76 3.08 -1.01
C GLU A 27 -11.03 4.00 -0.04
N TRP A 28 -9.93 3.49 0.51
CA TRP A 28 -9.10 4.18 1.48
C TRP A 28 -7.77 4.55 0.85
N PRO A 29 -7.35 5.83 0.86
CA PRO A 29 -6.05 6.20 0.34
C PRO A 29 -4.93 5.67 1.25
N LEU A 30 -3.94 5.02 0.65
CA LEU A 30 -2.67 4.68 1.28
C LEU A 30 -1.62 5.62 0.70
N ALA A 31 -1.57 6.85 1.21
CA ALA A 31 -0.72 7.89 0.66
C ALA A 31 -0.26 8.84 1.76
N ILE A 32 1.05 9.01 1.87
CA ILE A 32 1.66 9.88 2.88
C ILE A 32 2.63 10.88 2.22
N ARG A 33 2.91 11.94 2.95
CA ARG A 33 3.95 12.91 2.59
C ARG A 33 4.85 13.16 3.78
N ARG A 34 6.07 13.54 3.50
CA ARG A 34 7.01 13.96 4.53
C ARG A 34 6.54 15.27 5.19
N PRO A 35 6.47 15.34 6.52
CA PRO A 35 5.91 16.50 7.23
C PRO A 35 6.63 17.82 6.97
N ALA A 36 7.95 17.79 6.71
CA ALA A 36 8.78 18.96 6.48
C ALA A 36 9.64 18.76 5.23
N PRO A 37 9.15 19.08 4.02
CA PRO A 37 9.91 18.93 2.79
C PRO A 37 11.17 19.83 2.81
N ARG A 38 12.26 19.31 2.25
CA ARG A 38 13.54 20.01 2.09
C ARG A 38 13.86 20.14 0.61
N PRO A 39 14.55 21.19 0.19
CA PRO A 39 14.97 21.33 -1.21
C PRO A 39 15.94 20.22 -1.59
N PRO A 40 15.96 19.82 -2.89
CA PRO A 40 16.95 18.87 -3.41
C PRO A 40 18.39 19.30 -3.14
N ARG A 41 19.26 18.34 -2.87
CA ARG A 41 20.70 18.60 -2.61
C ARG A 41 21.43 18.91 -3.91
N THR A 42 21.87 20.13 -4.08
CA THR A 42 22.71 20.52 -5.22
C THR A 42 24.00 19.67 -5.28
N GLY A 43 24.30 19.08 -6.44
CA GLY A 43 25.45 18.18 -6.59
C GLY A 43 25.33 16.84 -5.86
N GLY A 44 24.15 16.53 -5.29
CA GLY A 44 23.86 15.23 -4.68
C GLY A 44 23.73 14.11 -5.70
N ARG A 45 23.60 12.88 -5.19
CA ARG A 45 23.37 11.67 -6.00
C ARG A 45 21.94 11.61 -6.53
N VAL A 46 21.74 10.94 -7.65
CA VAL A 46 20.42 10.61 -8.19
C VAL A 46 20.02 9.20 -7.73
N LEU A 47 18.87 9.10 -7.09
CA LEU A 47 18.29 7.83 -6.65
C LEU A 47 17.18 7.40 -7.61
N VAL A 48 17.22 6.16 -8.08
CA VAL A 48 16.04 5.51 -8.69
C VAL A 48 15.37 4.62 -7.65
N VAL A 49 14.08 4.83 -7.44
CA VAL A 49 13.23 3.88 -6.71
C VAL A 49 12.68 2.90 -7.74
N ARG A 50 13.05 1.63 -7.62
CA ARG A 50 12.58 0.56 -8.50
C ARG A 50 11.19 0.12 -8.09
N THR A 51 10.48 -0.50 -9.03
CA THR A 51 9.15 -1.06 -8.76
C THR A 51 9.20 -2.01 -7.58
N LEU A 52 8.38 -1.74 -6.57
CA LEU A 52 8.27 -2.57 -5.38
C LEU A 52 7.48 -3.84 -5.68
N SER A 53 7.95 -4.96 -5.14
CA SER A 53 7.18 -6.19 -5.09
C SER A 53 6.36 -6.29 -3.79
N VAL A 54 5.43 -7.23 -3.75
CA VAL A 54 4.71 -7.62 -2.54
C VAL A 54 4.98 -9.07 -2.20
N ALA A 55 4.93 -9.42 -0.92
CA ALA A 55 4.91 -10.81 -0.51
C ALA A 55 3.60 -11.50 -0.97
N PRO A 56 3.61 -12.81 -1.25
CA PRO A 56 2.41 -13.55 -1.62
C PRO A 56 1.24 -13.29 -0.68
N GLY A 57 0.06 -13.01 -1.25
CA GLY A 57 -1.16 -12.69 -0.52
C GLY A 57 -1.39 -11.20 -0.25
N LEU A 58 -0.46 -10.31 -0.59
CA LEU A 58 -0.62 -8.85 -0.46
C LEU A 58 -0.97 -8.16 -1.78
N GLU A 59 -1.27 -8.91 -2.84
CA GLU A 59 -1.59 -8.36 -4.16
C GLU A 59 -2.97 -7.71 -4.20
N ALA A 60 -3.89 -8.19 -3.33
CA ALA A 60 -5.25 -7.69 -3.28
C ALA A 60 -5.33 -6.32 -2.59
N ARG A 61 -6.25 -5.47 -3.05
CA ARG A 61 -6.50 -4.15 -2.47
C ARG A 61 -7.31 -4.19 -1.17
N GLY A 62 -8.06 -5.27 -0.90
CA GLY A 62 -8.91 -5.38 0.29
C GLY A 62 -8.11 -5.24 1.59
N LEU A 63 -8.69 -4.54 2.58
CA LEU A 63 -8.05 -4.40 3.88
C LEU A 63 -7.88 -5.78 4.53
N GLN A 64 -6.64 -6.13 4.87
CA GLN A 64 -6.33 -7.42 5.47
C GLN A 64 -6.40 -7.37 6.99
N ARG A 65 -6.98 -8.42 7.57
CA ARG A 65 -7.10 -8.61 9.01
C ARG A 65 -6.63 -10.02 9.39
N LEU A 66 -5.56 -10.10 10.13
CA LEU A 66 -5.10 -11.34 10.75
C LEU A 66 -6.00 -11.62 11.97
N GLN A 67 -6.64 -12.78 11.98
CA GLN A 67 -7.51 -13.21 13.06
C GLN A 67 -6.70 -13.87 14.19
N ALA A 68 -7.31 -14.02 15.37
CA ALA A 68 -6.65 -14.66 16.52
C ALA A 68 -6.33 -16.16 16.28
N ASP A 69 -7.04 -16.81 15.37
CA ASP A 69 -6.81 -18.21 14.95
C ASP A 69 -5.71 -18.34 13.88
N GLY A 70 -5.08 -17.23 13.47
CA GLY A 70 -4.05 -17.18 12.44
C GLY A 70 -4.58 -17.09 11.01
N SER A 71 -5.89 -17.14 10.79
CA SER A 71 -6.46 -16.92 9.46
C SER A 71 -6.37 -15.45 9.03
N VAL A 72 -6.32 -15.21 7.72
CA VAL A 72 -6.35 -13.85 7.14
C VAL A 72 -7.71 -13.64 6.49
N ARG A 73 -8.41 -12.61 6.95
CA ARG A 73 -9.61 -12.10 6.31
C ARG A 73 -9.26 -10.89 5.46
N THR A 74 -9.62 -10.92 4.19
CA THR A 74 -9.53 -9.77 3.28
C THR A 74 -10.93 -9.18 3.09
N ASP A 75 -11.08 -7.90 3.40
CA ASP A 75 -12.36 -7.21 3.25
C ASP A 75 -12.66 -6.97 1.77
N TYR A 76 -13.88 -7.31 1.34
CA TYR A 76 -14.30 -7.16 -0.06
C TYR A 76 -14.83 -5.75 -0.36
N TYR A 77 -15.49 -5.11 0.59
CA TYR A 77 -16.13 -3.80 0.45
C TYR A 77 -15.29 -2.65 0.98
N GLU A 78 -14.17 -2.93 1.64
CA GLU A 78 -13.26 -1.97 2.22
C GLU A 78 -11.87 -2.23 1.67
N GLU A 79 -11.38 -1.36 0.79
CA GLU A 79 -10.12 -1.62 0.08
C GLU A 79 -9.23 -0.37 -0.02
N TRP A 80 -7.95 -0.56 -0.24
CA TRP A 80 -7.05 0.53 -0.61
C TRP A 80 -7.43 1.07 -2.00
N SER A 81 -7.35 2.38 -2.20
CA SER A 81 -7.71 3.03 -3.47
C SER A 81 -6.84 2.59 -4.66
N VAL A 82 -5.61 2.14 -4.37
CA VAL A 82 -4.66 1.59 -5.34
C VAL A 82 -3.98 0.35 -4.76
N PRO A 83 -3.36 -0.51 -5.59
CA PRO A 83 -2.58 -1.64 -5.09
C PRO A 83 -1.55 -1.20 -4.05
N PRO A 84 -1.40 -1.92 -2.92
CA PRO A 84 -0.49 -1.53 -1.84
C PRO A 84 0.96 -1.31 -2.30
N ALA A 85 1.49 -2.13 -3.21
CA ALA A 85 2.84 -1.95 -3.74
C ALA A 85 3.03 -0.59 -4.41
N ASP A 86 2.08 -0.20 -5.27
CA ASP A 86 2.12 1.07 -6.01
C ASP A 86 2.01 2.26 -5.05
N ALA A 87 1.13 2.15 -4.04
CA ALA A 87 0.94 3.18 -3.02
C ALA A 87 2.21 3.41 -2.19
N VAL A 88 2.86 2.31 -1.77
CA VAL A 88 4.09 2.35 -0.97
C VAL A 88 5.25 2.88 -1.81
N GLU A 89 5.40 2.42 -3.07
CA GLU A 89 6.44 2.91 -4.00
C GLU A 89 6.34 4.43 -4.21
N ASP A 90 5.14 4.91 -4.56
CA ASP A 90 4.92 6.32 -4.83
C ASP A 90 5.10 7.18 -3.56
N SER A 91 4.63 6.71 -2.41
CA SER A 91 4.83 7.38 -1.12
C SER A 91 6.31 7.45 -0.74
N LEU A 92 7.04 6.35 -0.87
CA LEU A 92 8.47 6.27 -0.57
C LEU A 92 9.28 7.16 -1.51
N ARG A 93 8.97 7.15 -2.80
CA ARG A 93 9.63 8.00 -3.80
C ARG A 93 9.44 9.48 -3.49
N ARG A 94 8.20 9.91 -3.20
CA ARG A 94 7.91 11.30 -2.80
C ARG A 94 8.58 11.66 -1.49
N TRP A 95 8.51 10.80 -0.49
CA TRP A 95 9.16 11.02 0.81
C TRP A 95 10.66 11.26 0.68
N LEU A 96 11.33 10.40 -0.10
CA LEU A 96 12.78 10.53 -0.32
C LEU A 96 13.13 11.74 -1.20
N ALA A 97 12.26 12.13 -2.15
CA ALA A 97 12.44 13.37 -2.89
C ALA A 97 12.36 14.60 -1.96
N ASP A 98 11.43 14.59 -1.02
CA ASP A 98 11.23 15.66 -0.04
C ASP A 98 12.27 15.63 1.11
N SER A 99 13.15 14.63 1.17
CA SER A 99 14.15 14.48 2.25
C SER A 99 15.32 15.45 2.16
N GLY A 100 15.61 15.99 0.96
CA GLY A 100 16.79 16.79 0.70
C GLY A 100 18.12 16.01 0.67
N LEU A 101 18.06 14.67 0.65
CA LEU A 101 19.27 13.82 0.62
C LEU A 101 19.84 13.67 -0.79
N PHE A 102 19.04 13.87 -1.82
CA PHE A 102 19.35 13.59 -3.21
C PHE A 102 19.23 14.83 -4.09
N ALA A 103 19.97 14.84 -5.22
CA ALA A 103 19.74 15.81 -6.28
C ALA A 103 18.42 15.56 -7.00
N ALA A 104 18.05 14.30 -7.18
CA ALA A 104 16.76 13.88 -7.71
C ALA A 104 16.41 12.47 -7.22
N VAL A 105 15.10 12.19 -7.10
CA VAL A 105 14.56 10.84 -6.88
C VAL A 105 13.63 10.53 -8.03
N VAL A 106 13.93 9.50 -8.80
CA VAL A 106 13.23 9.16 -10.03
C VAL A 106 12.55 7.79 -9.90
N ALA A 107 11.50 7.61 -10.70
CA ALA A 107 10.80 6.31 -10.79
C ALA A 107 11.56 5.34 -11.72
N SER A 108 11.22 4.06 -11.60
CA SER A 108 11.60 3.04 -12.58
C SER A 108 11.16 3.45 -13.99
N GLY A 109 12.00 3.24 -14.99
CA GLY A 109 11.74 3.67 -16.37
C GLY A 109 12.13 5.11 -16.70
N SER A 110 12.62 5.92 -15.74
CA SER A 110 13.24 7.22 -16.03
C SER A 110 14.47 7.04 -16.91
N ARG A 111 14.70 7.98 -17.86
CA ARG A 111 15.92 8.03 -18.68
C ARG A 111 17.10 8.70 -17.95
N ALA A 112 16.87 9.23 -16.75
CA ALA A 112 17.93 9.82 -15.96
C ALA A 112 18.95 8.75 -15.52
N ARG A 113 20.25 9.06 -15.64
CA ARG A 113 21.28 8.19 -15.08
C ARG A 113 21.23 8.26 -13.56
N ALA A 114 20.92 7.15 -12.92
CA ALA A 114 20.91 7.04 -11.48
C ALA A 114 22.28 6.58 -10.95
N ASP A 115 22.67 7.13 -9.79
CA ASP A 115 23.85 6.72 -9.04
C ASP A 115 23.54 5.62 -8.03
N LEU A 116 22.28 5.60 -7.54
CA LEU A 116 21.78 4.67 -6.54
C LEU A 116 20.48 4.05 -7.02
N ALA A 117 20.24 2.80 -6.65
CA ALA A 117 18.95 2.13 -6.78
C ALA A 117 18.44 1.67 -5.42
N LEU A 118 17.19 1.98 -5.11
CA LEU A 118 16.46 1.42 -3.98
C LEU A 118 15.45 0.40 -4.52
N GLU A 119 15.59 -0.83 -4.08
CA GLU A 119 14.68 -1.94 -4.33
C GLU A 119 13.91 -2.27 -3.04
N GLY A 120 12.71 -2.81 -3.15
CA GLY A 120 11.94 -3.16 -1.96
C GLY A 120 10.86 -4.19 -2.20
N GLN A 121 10.44 -4.80 -1.09
CA GLN A 121 9.30 -5.70 -1.03
C GLN A 121 8.45 -5.36 0.19
N LEU A 122 7.17 -5.08 -0.02
CA LEU A 122 6.20 -4.98 1.07
C LEU A 122 5.91 -6.40 1.57
N THR A 123 6.31 -6.70 2.81
CA THR A 123 6.24 -8.05 3.36
C THR A 123 5.08 -8.25 4.34
N ALA A 124 4.50 -7.16 4.85
CA ALA A 124 3.27 -7.19 5.67
C ALA A 124 2.53 -5.86 5.57
N LEU A 125 1.19 -5.93 5.56
CA LEU A 125 0.29 -4.78 5.63
C LEU A 125 -1.09 -5.27 6.10
N ALA A 126 -1.28 -5.44 7.40
CA ALA A 126 -2.51 -6.01 7.95
C ALA A 126 -2.83 -5.50 9.34
N ALA A 127 -4.13 -5.36 9.64
CA ALA A 127 -4.60 -5.23 11.01
C ALA A 127 -4.46 -6.58 11.74
N ARG A 128 -4.10 -6.51 13.03
CA ARG A 128 -4.00 -7.62 13.97
C ARG A 128 -4.86 -7.31 15.20
N PRO A 129 -5.15 -8.27 16.06
CA PRO A 129 -5.77 -7.95 17.34
C PRO A 129 -4.93 -6.92 18.12
N GLY A 130 -5.51 -5.73 18.34
CA GLY A 130 -4.89 -4.63 19.08
C GLY A 130 -3.82 -3.79 18.34
N SER A 131 -3.46 -4.12 17.11
CA SER A 131 -2.46 -3.34 16.36
C SER A 131 -2.65 -3.43 14.84
N PHE A 132 -2.02 -2.52 14.11
CA PHE A 132 -1.79 -2.62 12.68
C PHE A 132 -0.30 -2.85 12.43
N HIS A 133 0.03 -3.88 11.67
CA HIS A 133 1.41 -4.24 11.35
C HIS A 133 1.72 -3.98 9.88
N ALA A 134 2.84 -3.30 9.62
CA ALA A 134 3.41 -3.16 8.29
C ALA A 134 4.91 -3.44 8.32
N SER A 135 5.42 -4.07 7.25
CA SER A 135 6.85 -4.39 7.13
C SER A 135 7.31 -4.25 5.68
N LEU A 136 8.49 -3.67 5.50
CA LEU A 136 9.13 -3.39 4.21
C LEU A 136 10.58 -3.87 4.24
N ALA A 137 10.91 -4.79 3.36
CA ALA A 137 12.29 -5.14 3.07
C ALA A 137 12.85 -4.20 2.00
N THR A 138 14.08 -3.70 2.17
CA THR A 138 14.74 -2.78 1.24
C THR A 138 16.19 -3.15 1.00
N VAL A 139 16.66 -2.88 -0.21
CA VAL A 139 18.06 -3.00 -0.62
C VAL A 139 18.48 -1.71 -1.30
N LEU A 140 19.56 -1.08 -0.83
CA LEU A 140 20.17 0.07 -1.50
C LEU A 140 21.45 -0.36 -2.22
N ILE A 141 21.56 -0.01 -3.48
CA ILE A 141 22.64 -0.40 -4.37
C ILE A 141 23.32 0.85 -4.91
N ASP A 142 24.65 0.92 -4.83
CA ASP A 142 25.47 1.90 -5.56
C ASP A 142 25.73 1.36 -6.97
N LEU A 143 25.26 2.11 -7.99
CA LEU A 143 25.33 1.74 -9.40
C LEU A 143 26.60 2.26 -10.09
N ARG A 144 27.40 3.11 -9.42
CA ARG A 144 28.59 3.74 -10.02
C ARG A 144 29.77 2.78 -10.21
N PRO A 145 30.07 1.88 -9.24
CA PRO A 145 31.13 0.90 -9.46
C PRO A 145 30.67 -0.21 -10.40
N ASN A 146 31.63 -0.85 -11.07
CA ASN A 146 31.38 -2.05 -11.85
C ASN A 146 32.26 -3.20 -11.30
N PRO A 147 31.66 -4.24 -10.70
CA PRO A 147 30.21 -4.46 -10.53
C PRO A 147 29.56 -3.51 -9.52
N ALA A 148 28.24 -3.33 -9.61
CA ALA A 148 27.44 -2.56 -8.66
C ALA A 148 27.55 -3.15 -7.25
N ARG A 149 27.45 -2.29 -6.21
CA ARG A 149 27.67 -2.70 -4.83
C ARG A 149 26.44 -2.47 -3.96
N VAL A 150 26.00 -3.49 -3.24
CA VAL A 150 24.98 -3.37 -2.19
C VAL A 150 25.55 -2.55 -1.03
N LEU A 151 24.86 -1.46 -0.67
CA LEU A 151 25.22 -0.61 0.46
C LEU A 151 24.57 -1.05 1.76
N PHE A 152 23.30 -1.48 1.69
CA PHE A 152 22.63 -2.18 2.78
C PHE A 152 21.50 -3.06 2.25
N GLN A 153 21.12 -4.04 3.05
CA GLN A 153 19.87 -4.77 3.01
C GLN A 153 19.26 -4.74 4.40
N ALA A 154 17.97 -4.39 4.48
CA ALA A 154 17.29 -4.24 5.76
C ALA A 154 15.82 -4.60 5.65
N GLN A 155 15.23 -4.97 6.79
CA GLN A 155 13.78 -5.09 6.96
C GLN A 155 13.37 -4.16 8.09
N ASP A 156 12.48 -3.23 7.79
CA ASP A 156 11.89 -2.31 8.74
C ASP A 156 10.44 -2.71 8.99
N ALA A 157 9.97 -2.60 10.22
CA ALA A 157 8.61 -2.92 10.61
C ALA A 157 8.04 -1.82 11.51
N GLN A 158 6.71 -1.66 11.45
CA GLN A 158 5.95 -0.75 12.27
C GLN A 158 4.73 -1.46 12.84
N ASP A 159 4.52 -1.29 14.15
CA ASP A 159 3.32 -1.74 14.84
C ASP A 159 2.62 -0.52 15.43
N ILE A 160 1.43 -0.21 14.91
CA ILE A 160 0.62 0.93 15.34
C ILE A 160 -0.51 0.41 16.21
N PRO A 161 -0.68 0.89 17.46
CA PRO A 161 -1.80 0.51 18.30
C PRO A 161 -3.15 0.75 17.61
N LEU A 162 -4.05 -0.22 17.68
CA LEU A 162 -5.36 -0.20 17.05
C LEU A 162 -6.43 -0.61 18.07
N ALA A 163 -6.99 0.37 18.77
CA ALA A 163 -8.05 0.14 19.75
C ALA A 163 -9.43 -0.04 19.08
N ASP A 164 -9.66 0.63 17.94
CA ASP A 164 -10.87 0.54 17.13
C ASP A 164 -10.61 -0.29 15.88
N PRO A 165 -11.34 -1.41 15.66
CA PRO A 165 -11.19 -2.25 14.48
C PRO A 165 -11.92 -1.71 13.24
N SER A 166 -12.51 -0.52 13.26
CA SER A 166 -13.18 0.06 12.10
C SER A 166 -12.23 0.20 10.90
N SER A 167 -12.76 0.14 9.68
CA SER A 167 -11.96 0.29 8.46
C SER A 167 -11.28 1.66 8.38
N ALA A 168 -11.92 2.71 8.91
CA ALA A 168 -11.32 4.05 8.99
C ALA A 168 -10.09 4.06 9.90
N ALA A 169 -10.17 3.42 11.08
CA ALA A 169 -9.03 3.32 11.99
C ALA A 169 -7.92 2.45 11.43
N VAL A 170 -8.25 1.34 10.75
CA VAL A 170 -7.30 0.49 10.03
C VAL A 170 -6.56 1.27 8.95
N ALA A 171 -7.28 2.06 8.15
CA ALA A 171 -6.67 2.88 7.09
C ALA A 171 -5.76 3.99 7.68
N ALA A 172 -6.19 4.64 8.75
CA ALA A 172 -5.38 5.63 9.45
C ALA A 172 -4.10 5.02 10.04
N ALA A 173 -4.20 3.84 10.68
CA ALA A 173 -3.05 3.10 11.19
C ALA A 173 -2.10 2.64 10.07
N GLY A 174 -2.64 2.23 8.91
CA GLY A 174 -1.86 1.90 7.71
C GLY A 174 -1.03 3.08 7.21
N ASN A 175 -1.63 4.27 7.14
CA ASN A 175 -0.90 5.49 6.77
C ASN A 175 0.17 5.86 7.81
N ALA A 176 -0.12 5.74 9.11
CA ALA A 176 0.87 5.97 10.17
C ALA A 176 2.04 4.99 10.09
N ALA A 177 1.76 3.70 9.87
CA ALA A 177 2.77 2.68 9.68
C ALA A 177 3.66 2.96 8.46
N LEU A 178 3.04 3.34 7.32
CA LEU A 178 3.77 3.69 6.10
C LEU A 178 4.68 4.91 6.34
N ALA A 179 4.23 5.92 7.07
CA ALA A 179 5.06 7.08 7.43
C ALA A 179 6.27 6.66 8.27
N GLY A 180 6.07 5.77 9.24
CA GLY A 180 7.15 5.19 10.05
C GLY A 180 8.16 4.40 9.23
N LEU A 181 7.70 3.58 8.26
CA LEU A 181 8.57 2.84 7.34
C LEU A 181 9.38 3.79 6.46
N CYS A 182 8.75 4.82 5.86
CA CYS A 182 9.47 5.81 5.05
C CYS A 182 10.53 6.57 5.85
N ALA A 183 10.22 6.94 7.10
CA ALA A 183 11.19 7.58 7.99
C ALA A 183 12.35 6.65 8.36
N ALA A 184 12.10 5.36 8.58
CA ALA A 184 13.13 4.37 8.87
C ALA A 184 14.08 4.21 7.67
N VAL A 185 13.54 4.11 6.45
CA VAL A 185 14.35 4.06 5.21
C VAL A 185 15.16 5.34 5.03
N GLU A 186 14.54 6.53 5.19
CA GLU A 186 15.24 7.83 5.12
C GLU A 186 16.43 7.87 6.08
N ASN A 187 16.21 7.52 7.35
CA ASN A 187 17.26 7.53 8.38
C ASN A 187 18.41 6.58 8.05
N ARG A 188 18.14 5.45 7.43
CA ARG A 188 19.16 4.48 7.02
C ARG A 188 19.96 5.00 5.84
N VAL A 189 19.28 5.54 4.84
CA VAL A 189 19.92 6.13 3.65
C VAL A 189 20.75 7.35 4.02
N ALA A 190 20.27 8.21 4.93
CA ALA A 190 20.97 9.41 5.37
C ALA A 190 22.36 9.14 5.99
N ARG A 191 22.60 7.94 6.53
CA ARG A 191 23.91 7.53 7.07
C ARG A 191 24.94 7.21 5.97
N LEU A 192 24.47 7.05 4.72
CA LEU A 192 25.27 6.63 3.57
C LEU A 192 25.31 7.69 2.45
N ALA A 193 24.48 8.75 2.59
CA ALA A 193 24.39 9.89 1.65
C ALA A 193 25.39 11.02 1.99
#